data_462114d0f819386f4dbc3204e8d8a408
#
_entry.id   462114d0f819386f4dbc3204e8d8a408
#
_cell.length_a   1.000
_cell.length_b   1.000
_cell.length_c   1.000
_cell.angle_alpha   90.00
_cell.angle_beta   90.00
_cell.angle_gamma   90.00
#
_symmetry.space_group_name_H-M   'P 1'
#
loop_
_entity.id
_entity.type
_entity.pdbx_description
1 polymer ?
#
loop_
_entity_poly.entity_id
_entity_poly.type
_entity_poly.pdbx_seq_one_letter_code
_entity_poly.pdbx_strand_id
1 'polypeptide(L)'
;MAVQQPQTPYVQIIRRTFALLLALAVFAGCEKEREPAEIASSQEEAVLRSTAGSAAAFTVTATGPWTLTTTGSGFGISPTAGGRGETTVTVTASDGNPGRSRVKLGTVALTLNAGGAQCSVTVSQSPATATQTMLLYMPGRDLLKFYKQNIDGVLKAVDANVPGDGRVLVCYQPNAHSQAEMYEAYFNAEKQAAAFALLKSYDDFAAADPACVQRMLADVEALAPAQHYGIIVGCHGKAWVPANQGALSYSARMSKELEDLWTPAPGALTTRSFGDTGRSIDITDFAAAVKAQNYRTDYLLFDACFMANIETLYDLRECTDYVIAAPCEIMGEGFPYERAMPWFFTDGGKTRDLTKVCEAFWNFYMNDATTQSGCISLAVMSE
;
A
#
# COMPACT_ATOMS: atom_id res chain seq x y z
N MET A 1 39.77 5.84 -30.18
CA MET A 1 38.91 6.86 -29.57
C MET A 1 37.74 6.10 -28.94
N ALA A 2 37.79 5.88 -27.65
CA ALA A 2 36.72 5.19 -26.90
C ALA A 2 35.88 6.26 -26.21
N VAL A 3 34.60 6.27 -26.54
CA VAL A 3 33.59 7.18 -25.92
C VAL A 3 33.09 6.53 -24.63
N GLN A 4 33.43 7.15 -23.50
CA GLN A 4 32.85 6.81 -22.19
C GLN A 4 31.44 7.34 -22.10
N GLN A 5 30.47 6.47 -21.76
CA GLN A 5 29.13 6.85 -21.33
C GLN A 5 29.13 7.19 -19.84
N PRO A 6 28.36 8.21 -19.41
CA PRO A 6 28.25 8.58 -18.00
C PRO A 6 27.25 7.64 -17.26
N GLN A 7 27.72 7.06 -16.18
CA GLN A 7 26.89 6.31 -15.23
C GLN A 7 26.14 7.27 -14.31
N THR A 8 24.84 7.08 -14.19
CA THR A 8 23.91 7.84 -13.33
C THR A 8 24.07 7.49 -11.83
N PRO A 9 23.91 8.46 -10.91
CA PRO A 9 24.32 8.36 -9.50
C PRO A 9 23.14 8.05 -8.54
N TYR A 10 22.44 6.95 -8.67
CA TYR A 10 21.30 6.62 -7.75
C TYR A 10 21.39 5.29 -6.99
N VAL A 11 22.48 4.54 -7.07
CA VAL A 11 22.67 3.26 -6.34
C VAL A 11 23.70 3.35 -5.21
N GLN A 12 24.18 4.52 -4.84
CA GLN A 12 25.31 4.67 -3.91
C GLN A 12 25.02 5.33 -2.55
N ILE A 13 23.79 5.51 -2.13
CA ILE A 13 23.51 6.18 -0.84
C ILE A 13 23.48 5.21 0.36
N ILE A 14 23.33 3.91 0.20
CA ILE A 14 23.28 2.95 1.32
C ILE A 14 24.63 2.26 1.63
N ARG A 15 25.69 2.51 0.86
CA ARG A 15 26.99 1.86 1.08
C ARG A 15 28.18 2.82 1.34
N ARG A 16 27.95 4.09 1.65
CA ARG A 16 29.02 5.08 1.79
C ARG A 16 29.20 5.69 3.19
N THR A 17 28.80 5.03 4.24
CA THR A 17 29.22 5.43 5.59
C THR A 17 30.32 4.53 6.19
N PHE A 18 30.85 3.57 5.45
CA PHE A 18 31.85 2.62 5.98
C PHE A 18 33.23 2.67 5.33
N ALA A 19 33.54 3.63 4.48
CA ALA A 19 34.84 3.63 3.79
C ALA A 19 35.42 5.03 3.56
N LEU A 20 35.61 5.82 4.61
CA LEU A 20 36.49 6.99 4.54
C LEU A 20 37.05 7.35 5.91
N LEU A 21 37.96 6.52 6.44
CA LEU A 21 38.90 6.88 7.50
C LEU A 21 40.01 5.82 7.59
N LEU A 22 40.75 5.67 6.50
CA LEU A 22 42.01 4.92 6.54
C LEU A 22 43.05 5.60 5.65
N ALA A 23 43.64 6.68 6.13
CA ALA A 23 44.99 7.13 5.77
C ALA A 23 45.30 8.44 6.50
N LEU A 24 45.87 8.33 7.69
CA LEU A 24 46.90 9.26 8.24
C LEU A 24 47.10 8.92 9.74
N ALA A 25 47.92 7.97 10.02
CA ALA A 25 48.57 7.89 11.33
C ALA A 25 49.84 7.02 11.24
N VAL A 26 50.95 7.65 10.98
CA VAL A 26 52.22 7.11 11.44
C VAL A 26 52.82 8.20 12.33
N PHE A 27 52.97 7.83 13.57
CA PHE A 27 53.76 8.34 14.71
C PHE A 27 52.91 8.71 15.94
N ALA A 28 53.04 7.85 16.91
CA ALA A 28 53.24 8.04 18.34
C ALA A 28 52.33 7.18 19.21
N GLY A 29 52.92 6.31 20.02
CA GLY A 29 52.31 5.83 21.28
C GLY A 29 51.27 4.73 21.12
N CYS A 30 51.50 3.56 21.68
CA CYS A 30 50.53 2.53 21.94
C CYS A 30 49.38 3.03 22.88
N GLU A 31 48.50 3.88 22.40
CA GLU A 31 47.14 3.93 22.88
C GLU A 31 46.33 3.05 21.94
N LYS A 32 45.81 1.92 22.48
CA LYS A 32 44.75 1.19 21.77
C LYS A 32 43.64 2.19 21.46
N GLU A 33 43.47 2.56 20.18
CA GLU A 33 42.29 3.29 19.74
C GLU A 33 41.07 2.56 20.32
N ARG A 34 40.38 3.19 21.27
CA ARG A 34 39.12 2.66 21.76
C ARG A 34 38.14 2.74 20.61
N GLU A 35 37.70 1.58 20.09
CA GLU A 35 36.59 1.54 19.18
C GLU A 35 35.43 2.42 19.71
N PRO A 36 34.80 3.21 18.86
CA PRO A 36 33.68 4.04 19.30
C PRO A 36 32.60 3.18 19.96
N ALA A 37 32.05 3.71 21.02
CA ALA A 37 31.00 3.03 21.77
C ALA A 37 29.68 3.13 20.97
N GLU A 38 29.26 2.05 20.36
CA GLU A 38 28.07 2.01 19.49
C GLU A 38 27.12 0.90 19.90
N ILE A 39 25.81 1.20 19.81
CA ILE A 39 24.72 0.23 19.90
C ILE A 39 23.65 0.59 18.89
N ALA A 40 23.20 -0.40 18.13
CA ALA A 40 22.17 -0.25 17.10
C ALA A 40 21.18 -1.41 17.13
N SER A 41 19.97 -1.15 16.66
CA SER A 41 18.94 -2.14 16.42
C SER A 41 18.73 -2.30 14.91
N SER A 42 18.43 -3.53 14.48
CA SER A 42 18.09 -3.83 13.07
C SER A 42 16.80 -3.17 12.62
N GLN A 43 15.97 -2.68 13.52
CA GLN A 43 14.69 -2.01 13.23
C GLN A 43 14.31 -1.02 14.32
N GLU A 44 13.51 -0.02 13.96
CA GLU A 44 13.02 1.01 14.88
C GLU A 44 11.72 0.62 15.59
N GLU A 45 11.00 -0.36 15.04
CA GLU A 45 9.73 -0.86 15.57
C GLU A 45 9.66 -2.38 15.50
N ALA A 46 9.28 -3.02 16.60
CA ALA A 46 8.92 -4.43 16.68
C ALA A 46 7.39 -4.56 16.69
N VAL A 47 6.82 -5.12 15.62
CA VAL A 47 5.37 -5.26 15.44
C VAL A 47 4.94 -6.67 15.77
N LEU A 48 4.12 -6.81 16.79
CA LEU A 48 3.48 -8.05 17.20
C LEU A 48 2.16 -8.25 16.42
N ARG A 49 1.78 -9.50 16.16
CA ARG A 49 0.43 -9.80 15.63
C ARG A 49 -0.62 -9.55 16.71
N SER A 50 -1.90 -9.51 16.32
CA SER A 50 -3.03 -9.23 17.21
C SER A 50 -3.28 -10.30 18.30
N THR A 51 -2.72 -11.49 18.17
CA THR A 51 -2.97 -12.60 19.09
C THR A 51 -2.04 -12.56 20.29
N ALA A 52 -2.54 -12.94 21.48
CA ALA A 52 -1.73 -13.19 22.65
C ALA A 52 -0.65 -14.24 22.36
N GLY A 53 0.54 -14.09 22.91
CA GLY A 53 1.68 -14.96 22.67
C GLY A 53 2.38 -14.76 21.34
N SER A 54 1.91 -13.86 20.47
CA SER A 54 2.63 -13.51 19.23
C SER A 54 4.00 -12.92 19.54
N ALA A 55 5.00 -13.24 18.73
CA ALA A 55 6.38 -12.81 18.93
C ALA A 55 6.93 -12.09 17.69
N ALA A 56 7.80 -11.11 17.96
CA ALA A 56 8.63 -10.43 16.97
C ALA A 56 10.07 -10.38 17.48
N ALA A 57 11.04 -10.39 16.57
CA ALA A 57 12.44 -10.36 16.95
C ALA A 57 13.17 -9.24 16.21
N PHE A 58 14.17 -8.66 16.85
CA PHE A 58 15.12 -7.74 16.25
C PHE A 58 16.55 -8.05 16.73
N THR A 59 17.53 -7.67 15.92
CA THR A 59 18.94 -7.88 16.25
C THR A 59 19.52 -6.61 16.84
N VAL A 60 20.19 -6.75 17.98
CA VAL A 60 21.01 -5.70 18.61
C VAL A 60 22.46 -5.95 18.24
N THR A 61 23.11 -4.95 17.66
CA THR A 61 24.56 -4.95 17.38
C THR A 61 25.24 -3.96 18.33
N ALA A 62 26.21 -4.43 19.12
CA ALA A 62 26.85 -3.61 20.12
C ALA A 62 28.38 -3.82 20.18
N THR A 63 29.13 -2.77 20.48
CA THR A 63 30.60 -2.80 20.66
C THR A 63 31.04 -3.28 22.01
N GLY A 64 30.09 -3.52 22.94
CA GLY A 64 30.35 -3.97 24.32
C GLY A 64 29.11 -4.49 25.03
N PRO A 65 29.20 -4.83 26.33
CA PRO A 65 28.04 -5.26 27.11
C PRO A 65 26.96 -4.17 27.16
N TRP A 66 25.72 -4.57 27.05
CA TRP A 66 24.56 -3.70 27.08
C TRP A 66 23.41 -4.26 27.92
N THR A 67 22.52 -3.37 28.33
CA THR A 67 21.27 -3.70 29.02
C THR A 67 20.11 -2.98 28.36
N LEU A 68 18.89 -3.48 28.60
CA LEU A 68 17.68 -2.78 28.16
C LEU A 68 16.76 -2.46 29.35
N THR A 69 15.97 -1.41 29.13
CA THR A 69 14.84 -1.06 29.98
C THR A 69 13.59 -0.92 29.12
N THR A 70 12.43 -1.19 29.69
CA THR A 70 11.16 -1.08 29.00
C THR A 70 10.27 -0.04 29.64
N THR A 71 9.50 0.67 28.80
CA THR A 71 8.36 1.47 29.22
C THR A 71 7.10 0.89 28.61
N GLY A 72 5.95 1.03 29.29
CA GLY A 72 4.69 0.45 28.85
C GLY A 72 4.44 -0.95 29.44
N SER A 73 3.45 -1.65 28.89
CA SER A 73 2.99 -2.94 29.40
C SER A 73 2.37 -3.77 28.26
N GLY A 74 1.97 -5.02 28.57
CA GLY A 74 1.33 -5.90 27.61
C GLY A 74 2.31 -6.69 26.73
N PHE A 75 3.61 -6.67 27.04
CA PHE A 75 4.61 -7.49 26.36
C PHE A 75 5.72 -7.94 27.28
N GLY A 76 6.28 -9.11 26.99
CA GLY A 76 7.53 -9.63 27.55
C GLY A 76 8.68 -9.45 26.58
N ILE A 77 9.92 -9.48 27.09
CA ILE A 77 11.13 -9.32 26.26
C ILE A 77 12.26 -10.20 26.79
N SER A 78 13.03 -10.80 25.88
CA SER A 78 14.17 -11.65 26.21
C SER A 78 15.17 -11.71 25.04
N PRO A 79 16.50 -11.65 25.31
CA PRO A 79 17.13 -11.36 26.61
C PRO A 79 17.06 -9.86 26.96
N THR A 80 17.27 -9.53 28.24
CA THR A 80 17.30 -8.14 28.75
C THR A 80 18.71 -7.53 28.85
N ALA A 81 19.72 -8.29 28.44
CA ALA A 81 21.10 -7.86 28.34
C ALA A 81 21.87 -8.71 27.34
N GLY A 82 22.99 -8.20 26.84
CA GLY A 82 23.85 -8.92 25.93
C GLY A 82 25.30 -8.43 26.00
N GLY A 83 26.14 -9.08 25.20
CA GLY A 83 27.57 -8.78 25.08
C GLY A 83 27.90 -8.00 23.82
N ARG A 84 29.18 -7.94 23.48
CA ARG A 84 29.71 -7.44 22.21
C ARG A 84 29.26 -8.35 21.07
N GLY A 85 28.91 -7.76 19.93
CA GLY A 85 28.46 -8.43 18.70
C GLY A 85 26.95 -8.39 18.56
N GLU A 86 26.42 -9.36 17.85
CA GLU A 86 24.99 -9.46 17.56
C GLU A 86 24.26 -10.31 18.59
N THR A 87 23.10 -9.84 18.99
CA THR A 87 22.19 -10.57 19.88
C THR A 87 20.77 -10.41 19.38
N THR A 88 20.06 -11.51 19.17
CA THR A 88 18.63 -11.49 18.82
C THR A 88 17.81 -11.28 20.09
N VAL A 89 16.97 -10.26 20.09
CA VAL A 89 16.01 -9.94 21.15
C VAL A 89 14.61 -10.27 20.65
N THR A 90 13.87 -11.03 21.45
CA THR A 90 12.48 -11.41 21.15
C THR A 90 11.52 -10.67 22.05
N VAL A 91 10.48 -10.09 21.47
CA VAL A 91 9.35 -9.45 22.16
C VAL A 91 8.14 -10.35 21.99
N THR A 92 7.37 -10.57 23.05
CA THR A 92 6.18 -11.43 23.03
C THR A 92 4.98 -10.70 23.63
N ALA A 93 3.85 -10.70 22.95
CA ALA A 93 2.60 -10.10 23.43
C ALA A 93 2.04 -10.87 24.62
N SER A 94 1.70 -10.18 25.70
CA SER A 94 1.02 -10.80 26.85
C SER A 94 -0.46 -11.04 26.58
N ASP A 95 -1.10 -10.08 25.91
CA ASP A 95 -2.53 -10.10 25.58
C ASP A 95 -2.77 -9.94 24.10
N GLY A 96 -4.00 -10.20 23.65
CA GLY A 96 -4.43 -9.93 22.27
C GLY A 96 -4.91 -8.48 22.12
N ASN A 97 -4.78 -7.96 20.90
CA ASN A 97 -5.42 -6.71 20.48
C ASN A 97 -6.69 -7.02 19.67
N PRO A 98 -7.89 -6.98 20.25
CA PRO A 98 -9.13 -7.21 19.52
C PRO A 98 -9.60 -5.97 18.75
N GLY A 99 -8.91 -4.84 18.89
CA GLY A 99 -9.29 -3.56 18.30
C GLY A 99 -9.00 -3.45 16.81
N ARG A 100 -9.55 -2.41 16.18
CA ARG A 100 -9.35 -2.08 14.77
C ARG A 100 -8.08 -1.28 14.51
N SER A 101 -7.39 -0.81 15.54
CA SER A 101 -6.20 0.03 15.40
C SER A 101 -4.97 -0.65 15.96
N ARG A 102 -3.81 -0.36 15.37
CA ARG A 102 -2.52 -0.71 15.95
C ARG A 102 -2.37 0.01 17.30
N VAL A 103 -1.90 -0.72 18.30
CA VAL A 103 -1.69 -0.20 19.65
C VAL A 103 -0.20 -0.14 19.95
N LYS A 104 0.30 1.02 20.36
CA LYS A 104 1.64 1.12 20.93
C LYS A 104 1.63 0.53 22.34
N LEU A 105 2.37 -0.56 22.56
CA LEU A 105 2.50 -1.21 23.87
C LEU A 105 3.56 -0.53 24.71
N GLY A 106 4.66 -0.05 24.10
CA GLY A 106 5.73 0.59 24.83
C GLY A 106 6.97 0.87 23.99
N THR A 107 8.08 1.09 24.68
CA THR A 107 9.40 1.32 24.08
C THR A 107 10.45 0.52 24.83
N VAL A 108 11.37 -0.09 24.09
CA VAL A 108 12.57 -0.75 24.57
C VAL A 108 13.72 0.22 24.38
N ALA A 109 14.35 0.65 25.46
CA ALA A 109 15.56 1.47 25.42
C ALA A 109 16.79 0.57 25.68
N LEU A 110 17.70 0.53 24.74
CA LEU A 110 18.95 -0.23 24.76
C LEU A 110 20.09 0.72 25.12
N THR A 111 20.88 0.37 26.12
CA THR A 111 21.98 1.20 26.64
C THR A 111 23.26 0.40 26.71
N LEU A 112 24.32 0.89 26.06
CA LEU A 112 25.65 0.34 26.17
C LEU A 112 26.23 0.70 27.57
N ASN A 113 26.68 -0.31 28.30
CA ASN A 113 27.14 -0.13 29.70
C ASN A 113 28.39 0.76 29.81
N ALA A 114 29.24 0.75 28.80
CA ALA A 114 30.41 1.61 28.71
C ALA A 114 30.22 2.64 27.59
N GLY A 115 30.26 3.92 27.93
CA GLY A 115 30.16 5.02 26.94
C GLY A 115 28.77 5.61 26.73
N GLY A 116 27.71 5.01 27.30
CA GLY A 116 26.38 5.61 27.37
C GLY A 116 25.63 5.71 26.02
N ALA A 117 26.12 5.08 24.96
CA ALA A 117 25.40 5.03 23.67
C ALA A 117 24.05 4.33 23.85
N GLN A 118 23.02 4.85 23.18
CA GLN A 118 21.66 4.37 23.32
C GLN A 118 20.96 4.29 21.96
N CYS A 119 20.06 3.32 21.83
CA CYS A 119 19.06 3.30 20.78
C CYS A 119 17.73 2.79 21.37
N SER A 120 16.63 2.95 20.62
CA SER A 120 15.32 2.53 21.09
C SER A 120 14.54 1.81 20.00
N VAL A 121 13.69 0.88 20.43
CA VAL A 121 12.75 0.15 19.56
C VAL A 121 11.35 0.34 20.14
N THR A 122 10.44 0.83 19.32
CA THR A 122 9.01 0.89 19.67
C THR A 122 8.42 -0.51 19.59
N VAL A 123 7.58 -0.88 20.56
CA VAL A 123 6.81 -2.13 20.53
C VAL A 123 5.36 -1.78 20.26
N SER A 124 4.79 -2.33 19.21
CA SER A 124 3.39 -2.17 18.86
C SER A 124 2.73 -3.52 18.55
N GLN A 125 1.40 -3.53 18.59
CA GLN A 125 0.61 -4.70 18.26
C GLN A 125 -0.41 -4.37 17.17
N SER A 126 -0.46 -5.19 16.13
CA SER A 126 -1.38 -5.07 15.01
C SER A 126 -2.83 -5.15 15.46
N PRO A 127 -3.77 -4.56 14.71
CA PRO A 127 -5.20 -4.75 14.94
C PRO A 127 -5.64 -6.20 14.69
N ALA A 128 -6.84 -6.53 15.14
CA ALA A 128 -7.46 -7.84 14.90
C ALA A 128 -7.54 -8.13 13.39
N THR A 129 -7.31 -9.40 13.02
CA THR A 129 -7.44 -9.85 11.63
C THR A 129 -8.91 -9.97 11.28
N ALA A 130 -9.36 -9.20 10.28
CA ALA A 130 -10.72 -9.26 9.74
C ALA A 130 -10.90 -10.47 8.79
N THR A 131 -12.14 -10.77 8.44
CA THR A 131 -12.41 -11.77 7.40
C THR A 131 -11.96 -11.23 6.04
N GLN A 132 -12.31 -9.99 5.72
CA GLN A 132 -11.87 -9.37 4.48
C GLN A 132 -11.57 -7.88 4.66
N THR A 133 -10.63 -7.37 3.86
CA THR A 133 -10.33 -5.95 3.72
C THR A 133 -10.45 -5.55 2.26
N MET A 134 -11.23 -4.50 2.01
CA MET A 134 -11.35 -3.86 0.70
C MET A 134 -10.59 -2.53 0.72
N LEU A 135 -9.69 -2.33 -0.24
CA LEU A 135 -9.06 -1.06 -0.51
C LEU A 135 -9.75 -0.37 -1.68
N LEU A 136 -10.22 0.84 -1.49
CA LEU A 136 -10.58 1.77 -2.55
C LEU A 136 -9.40 2.73 -2.77
N TYR A 137 -8.63 2.49 -3.83
CA TYR A 137 -7.49 3.29 -4.23
C TYR A 137 -7.88 4.25 -5.34
N MET A 138 -7.82 5.54 -5.07
CA MET A 138 -8.20 6.62 -5.99
C MET A 138 -6.96 7.47 -6.31
N PRO A 139 -6.07 7.01 -7.23
CA PRO A 139 -4.89 7.76 -7.61
C PRO A 139 -5.25 8.97 -8.45
N GLY A 140 -4.66 10.11 -8.11
CA GLY A 140 -4.82 11.32 -8.90
C GLY A 140 -5.74 12.36 -8.30
N ARG A 141 -6.03 13.40 -9.09
CA ARG A 141 -6.74 14.61 -8.67
C ARG A 141 -7.81 15.06 -9.66
N ASP A 142 -7.70 14.59 -10.91
CA ASP A 142 -8.57 15.09 -11.99
C ASP A 142 -10.03 14.72 -11.76
N LEU A 143 -10.30 13.61 -11.04
CA LEU A 143 -11.64 13.12 -10.69
C LEU A 143 -12.04 13.40 -9.24
N LEU A 144 -11.37 14.30 -8.52
CA LEU A 144 -11.58 14.52 -7.08
C LEU A 144 -13.05 14.78 -6.69
N LYS A 145 -13.83 15.48 -7.54
CA LYS A 145 -15.25 15.70 -7.31
C LYS A 145 -16.02 14.36 -7.24
N PHE A 146 -15.72 13.46 -8.15
CA PHE A 146 -16.36 12.15 -8.24
C PHE A 146 -15.86 11.22 -7.14
N TYR A 147 -14.57 11.28 -6.78
CA TYR A 147 -14.04 10.54 -5.63
C TYR A 147 -14.81 10.83 -4.34
N LYS A 148 -15.11 12.10 -4.09
CA LYS A 148 -15.93 12.49 -2.93
C LYS A 148 -17.33 11.90 -2.98
N GLN A 149 -17.98 11.88 -4.15
CA GLN A 149 -19.30 11.25 -4.33
C GLN A 149 -19.23 9.72 -4.11
N ASN A 150 -18.18 9.07 -4.60
CA ASN A 150 -17.97 7.64 -4.41
C ASN A 150 -17.72 7.32 -2.92
N ILE A 151 -16.91 8.11 -2.22
CA ILE A 151 -16.67 7.98 -0.78
C ILE A 151 -17.96 8.18 0.01
N ASP A 152 -18.79 9.16 -0.36
CA ASP A 152 -20.13 9.37 0.26
C ASP A 152 -21.02 8.14 0.07
N GLY A 153 -20.98 7.49 -1.11
CA GLY A 153 -21.68 6.22 -1.35
C GLY A 153 -21.20 5.08 -0.47
N VAL A 154 -19.88 4.98 -0.28
CA VAL A 154 -19.27 4.02 0.67
C VAL A 154 -19.73 4.31 2.09
N LEU A 155 -19.69 5.57 2.54
CA LEU A 155 -20.07 5.96 3.90
C LEU A 155 -21.54 5.71 4.19
N LYS A 156 -22.45 5.86 3.22
CA LYS A 156 -23.87 5.50 3.39
C LYS A 156 -24.05 4.00 3.62
N ALA A 157 -23.34 3.16 2.88
CA ALA A 157 -23.37 1.71 3.12
C ALA A 157 -22.76 1.35 4.49
N VAL A 158 -21.70 2.02 4.89
CA VAL A 158 -21.07 1.85 6.21
C VAL A 158 -22.02 2.32 7.33
N ASP A 159 -22.77 3.39 7.13
CA ASP A 159 -23.77 3.88 8.09
C ASP A 159 -24.88 2.84 8.34
N ALA A 160 -25.23 2.06 7.33
CA ALA A 160 -26.08 0.89 7.42
C ALA A 160 -25.39 -0.38 7.96
N ASN A 161 -24.14 -0.26 8.42
CA ASN A 161 -23.27 -1.36 8.90
C ASN A 161 -23.10 -2.52 7.89
N VAL A 162 -23.15 -2.22 6.61
CA VAL A 162 -22.99 -3.23 5.53
C VAL A 162 -21.69 -4.02 5.61
N PRO A 163 -20.51 -3.40 5.88
CA PRO A 163 -19.27 -4.16 5.96
C PRO A 163 -19.22 -5.20 7.10
N GLY A 164 -20.04 -5.04 8.16
CA GLY A 164 -20.05 -5.96 9.30
C GLY A 164 -18.65 -6.16 9.89
N ASP A 165 -18.14 -7.40 9.86
CA ASP A 165 -16.80 -7.76 10.33
C ASP A 165 -15.68 -7.40 9.32
N GLY A 166 -16.04 -7.00 8.12
CA GLY A 166 -15.09 -6.55 7.10
C GLY A 166 -14.54 -5.16 7.36
N ARG A 167 -13.48 -4.81 6.62
CA ARG A 167 -12.82 -3.50 6.70
C ARG A 167 -12.81 -2.81 5.34
N VAL A 168 -12.99 -1.52 5.35
CA VAL A 168 -13.00 -0.68 4.14
C VAL A 168 -11.96 0.41 4.31
N LEU A 169 -10.91 0.33 3.51
CA LEU A 169 -9.87 1.35 3.41
C LEU A 169 -10.09 2.21 2.18
N VAL A 170 -9.78 3.49 2.30
CA VAL A 170 -9.84 4.46 1.19
C VAL A 170 -8.51 5.21 1.15
N CYS A 171 -7.79 5.11 0.04
CA CYS A 171 -6.56 5.86 -0.19
C CYS A 171 -6.76 6.86 -1.32
N TYR A 172 -6.65 8.15 -1.02
CA TYR A 172 -6.82 9.23 -2.00
C TYR A 172 -6.14 10.52 -1.54
N GLN A 173 -6.10 11.53 -2.40
CA GLN A 173 -5.69 12.90 -2.05
C GLN A 173 -6.93 13.76 -1.78
N PRO A 174 -7.19 14.23 -0.55
CA PRO A 174 -8.42 14.95 -0.20
C PRO A 174 -8.61 16.29 -0.92
N ASN A 175 -7.51 16.89 -1.36
CA ASN A 175 -7.53 18.12 -2.15
C ASN A 175 -6.28 18.24 -3.03
N ALA A 176 -6.25 19.23 -3.93
CA ALA A 176 -5.18 19.40 -4.92
C ALA A 176 -3.78 19.68 -4.33
N HIS A 177 -3.70 20.07 -3.07
CA HIS A 177 -2.46 20.45 -2.38
C HIS A 177 -2.11 19.52 -1.21
N SER A 178 -3.02 18.59 -0.84
CA SER A 178 -2.74 17.60 0.20
C SER A 178 -1.85 16.48 -0.31
N GLN A 179 -1.31 15.76 0.64
CA GLN A 179 -0.66 14.47 0.43
C GLN A 179 -1.72 13.39 0.22
N ALA A 180 -1.31 12.20 -0.24
CA ALA A 180 -2.18 11.04 -0.21
C ALA A 180 -2.40 10.59 1.24
N GLU A 181 -3.60 10.15 1.54
CA GLU A 181 -4.00 9.74 2.87
C GLU A 181 -4.78 8.42 2.80
N MET A 182 -4.50 7.54 3.76
CA MET A 182 -5.23 6.28 3.96
C MET A 182 -6.22 6.47 5.09
N TYR A 183 -7.49 6.22 4.82
CA TYR A 183 -8.59 6.27 5.77
C TYR A 183 -9.21 4.89 5.96
N GLU A 184 -9.86 4.69 7.10
CA GLU A 184 -10.81 3.60 7.29
C GLU A 184 -12.23 4.17 7.38
N ALA A 185 -13.14 3.64 6.56
CA ALA A 185 -14.58 3.83 6.70
C ALA A 185 -15.15 2.66 7.51
N TYR A 186 -15.72 2.91 8.68
CA TYR A 186 -16.25 1.88 9.57
C TYR A 186 -17.49 2.33 10.33
N PHE A 187 -18.33 1.39 10.71
CA PHE A 187 -19.47 1.67 11.59
C PHE A 187 -19.00 1.86 13.03
N ASN A 188 -19.24 3.04 13.58
CA ASN A 188 -18.96 3.33 14.98
C ASN A 188 -20.14 2.94 15.85
N ALA A 189 -20.03 1.84 16.59
CA ALA A 189 -21.11 1.30 17.40
C ALA A 189 -21.51 2.23 18.56
N GLU A 190 -20.61 3.06 19.08
CA GLU A 190 -20.95 4.01 20.15
C GLU A 190 -21.79 5.18 19.62
N LYS A 191 -21.46 5.65 18.42
CA LYS A 191 -22.16 6.77 17.75
C LYS A 191 -23.34 6.32 16.92
N GLN A 192 -23.48 5.02 16.67
CA GLN A 192 -24.48 4.42 15.77
C GLN A 192 -24.47 5.10 14.39
N ALA A 193 -23.28 5.33 13.84
CA ALA A 193 -23.10 6.04 12.58
C ALA A 193 -21.78 5.65 11.92
N ALA A 194 -21.66 5.92 10.61
CA ALA A 194 -20.42 5.81 9.88
C ALA A 194 -19.35 6.75 10.47
N ALA A 195 -18.11 6.27 10.50
CA ALA A 195 -16.93 7.05 10.81
C ALA A 195 -15.92 6.94 9.67
N PHE A 196 -15.16 8.00 9.45
CA PHE A 196 -14.11 8.07 8.46
C PHE A 196 -12.83 8.56 9.15
N ALA A 197 -11.96 7.61 9.51
CA ALA A 197 -10.80 7.87 10.34
C ALA A 197 -9.51 7.84 9.53
N LEU A 198 -8.68 8.87 9.65
CA LEU A 198 -7.34 8.90 9.09
C LEU A 198 -6.46 7.87 9.80
N LEU A 199 -5.86 6.96 9.03
CA LEU A 199 -4.91 5.94 9.52
C LEU A 199 -3.47 6.33 9.24
N LYS A 200 -3.20 6.90 8.05
CA LYS A 200 -1.83 7.24 7.62
C LYS A 200 -1.84 8.36 6.57
N SER A 201 -0.86 9.26 6.67
CA SER A 201 -0.52 10.25 5.63
C SER A 201 0.79 9.85 4.95
N TYR A 202 0.93 10.17 3.66
CA TYR A 202 2.08 9.82 2.83
C TYR A 202 2.74 11.09 2.31
N ASP A 203 3.85 11.50 2.92
CA ASP A 203 4.51 12.79 2.64
C ASP A 203 5.01 12.93 1.20
N ASP A 204 5.50 11.84 0.59
CA ASP A 204 6.08 11.82 -0.75
C ASP A 204 5.39 10.81 -1.67
N PHE A 205 4.07 10.76 -1.67
CA PHE A 205 3.35 9.81 -2.50
C PHE A 205 3.22 10.28 -3.95
N ALA A 206 3.77 9.50 -4.87
CA ALA A 206 3.58 9.64 -6.30
C ALA A 206 2.81 8.42 -6.84
N ALA A 207 1.58 8.64 -7.30
CA ALA A 207 0.71 7.56 -7.81
C ALA A 207 1.27 6.87 -9.08
N ALA A 208 2.19 7.53 -9.79
CA ALA A 208 2.91 7.00 -10.94
C ALA A 208 4.20 6.25 -10.58
N ASP A 209 4.60 6.26 -9.31
CA ASP A 209 5.80 5.57 -8.84
C ASP A 209 5.44 4.18 -8.29
N PRO A 210 5.90 3.09 -8.94
CA PRO A 210 5.63 1.72 -8.49
C PRO A 210 6.05 1.46 -7.04
N ALA A 211 7.15 2.06 -6.57
CA ALA A 211 7.62 1.89 -5.20
C ALA A 211 6.67 2.54 -4.18
N CYS A 212 6.09 3.70 -4.52
CA CYS A 212 5.07 4.34 -3.69
C CYS A 212 3.79 3.48 -3.60
N VAL A 213 3.34 2.93 -4.75
CA VAL A 213 2.17 2.04 -4.80
C VAL A 213 2.43 0.75 -4.02
N GLN A 214 3.59 0.12 -4.20
CA GLN A 214 3.96 -1.08 -3.45
C GLN A 214 3.96 -0.84 -1.94
N ARG A 215 4.53 0.27 -1.48
CA ARG A 215 4.54 0.65 -0.06
C ARG A 215 3.14 0.90 0.48
N MET A 216 2.28 1.59 -0.27
CA MET A 216 0.88 1.82 0.10
C MET A 216 0.10 0.51 0.20
N LEU A 217 0.31 -0.44 -0.72
CA LEU A 217 -0.31 -1.76 -0.65
C LEU A 217 0.17 -2.58 0.56
N ALA A 218 1.45 -2.50 0.93
CA ALA A 218 1.97 -3.14 2.15
C ALA A 218 1.32 -2.56 3.42
N ASP A 219 1.01 -1.27 3.43
CA ASP A 219 0.30 -0.64 4.54
C ASP A 219 -1.14 -1.16 4.69
N VAL A 220 -1.78 -1.66 3.64
CA VAL A 220 -3.13 -2.27 3.73
C VAL A 220 -3.13 -3.45 4.70
N GLU A 221 -2.19 -4.39 4.56
CA GLU A 221 -2.05 -5.51 5.49
C GLU A 221 -1.66 -5.03 6.89
N ALA A 222 -0.74 -4.09 6.98
CA ALA A 222 -0.26 -3.58 8.27
C ALA A 222 -1.34 -2.84 9.08
N LEU A 223 -2.22 -2.09 8.41
CA LEU A 223 -3.26 -1.28 9.03
C LEU A 223 -4.60 -2.05 9.19
N ALA A 224 -4.88 -2.96 8.29
CA ALA A 224 -6.13 -3.71 8.24
C ALA A 224 -5.90 -5.18 7.83
N PRO A 225 -5.18 -5.96 8.67
CA PRO A 225 -4.92 -7.36 8.37
C PRO A 225 -6.22 -8.14 8.20
N ALA A 226 -6.27 -9.01 7.17
CA ALA A 226 -7.43 -9.82 6.87
C ALA A 226 -7.04 -11.19 6.29
N GLN A 227 -8.02 -12.09 6.16
CA GLN A 227 -7.85 -13.37 5.47
C GLN A 227 -7.97 -13.20 3.95
N HIS A 228 -8.77 -12.23 3.51
CA HIS A 228 -9.10 -11.95 2.13
C HIS A 228 -8.92 -10.46 1.81
N TYR A 229 -8.45 -10.16 0.61
CA TYR A 229 -8.23 -8.79 0.18
C TYR A 229 -8.88 -8.52 -1.18
N GLY A 230 -9.51 -7.36 -1.32
CA GLY A 230 -9.98 -6.83 -2.58
C GLY A 230 -9.41 -5.43 -2.82
N ILE A 231 -9.08 -5.12 -4.05
CA ILE A 231 -8.58 -3.80 -4.44
C ILE A 231 -9.48 -3.22 -5.53
N ILE A 232 -9.95 -2.02 -5.31
CA ILE A 232 -10.69 -1.21 -6.28
C ILE A 232 -9.81 -0.04 -6.66
N VAL A 233 -9.58 0.17 -7.96
CA VAL A 233 -8.82 1.29 -8.52
C VAL A 233 -9.78 2.22 -9.21
N GLY A 234 -10.04 3.41 -8.63
CA GLY A 234 -10.94 4.42 -9.18
C GLY A 234 -10.16 5.60 -9.77
N CYS A 235 -10.10 5.72 -11.11
CA CYS A 235 -9.37 6.78 -11.79
C CYS A 235 -9.63 6.79 -13.31
N HIS A 236 -8.89 7.60 -14.07
CA HIS A 236 -8.85 7.48 -15.52
C HIS A 236 -8.17 6.18 -15.96
N GLY A 237 -8.82 5.43 -16.86
CA GLY A 237 -8.21 4.31 -17.59
C GLY A 237 -7.76 4.77 -18.97
N LYS A 238 -6.60 4.32 -19.41
CA LYS A 238 -5.97 4.74 -20.67
C LYS A 238 -5.84 3.62 -21.70
N ALA A 239 -6.49 2.50 -21.44
CA ALA A 239 -6.44 1.32 -22.31
C ALA A 239 -5.00 0.90 -22.67
N TRP A 240 -4.65 0.95 -23.94
CA TRP A 240 -3.36 0.54 -24.49
C TRP A 240 -2.28 1.64 -24.44
N VAL A 241 -2.59 2.83 -23.91
CA VAL A 241 -1.64 3.95 -23.88
C VAL A 241 -0.67 3.78 -22.73
N PRO A 242 0.65 3.77 -22.97
CA PRO A 242 1.65 3.71 -21.91
C PRO A 242 1.63 4.94 -20.99
N ALA A 243 2.07 4.77 -19.75
CA ALA A 243 2.10 5.82 -18.74
C ALA A 243 2.93 7.05 -19.13
N ASN A 244 4.06 6.84 -19.77
CA ASN A 244 5.06 7.88 -20.06
C ASN A 244 4.87 8.60 -21.41
N GLN A 245 3.79 8.32 -22.13
CA GLN A 245 3.44 9.12 -23.31
C GLN A 245 2.91 10.47 -22.81
N GLY A 246 3.68 11.53 -23.01
CA GLY A 246 3.36 12.89 -22.57
C GLY A 246 1.95 13.31 -23.00
N ALA A 247 1.36 14.26 -22.28
CA ALA A 247 0.00 14.74 -22.45
C ALA A 247 -0.32 15.01 -23.93
N LEU A 248 -0.84 14.01 -24.60
CA LEU A 248 -1.45 14.18 -25.92
C LEU A 248 -2.76 14.91 -25.70
N SER A 249 -2.82 16.18 -26.03
CA SER A 249 -4.10 16.86 -26.11
C SER A 249 -4.95 16.12 -27.14
N TYR A 250 -6.01 15.51 -26.67
CA TYR A 250 -6.85 14.55 -27.38
C TYR A 250 -7.43 15.04 -28.73
N SER A 251 -7.39 16.31 -29.04
CA SER A 251 -8.05 16.88 -30.21
C SER A 251 -7.16 17.32 -31.38
N ALA A 252 -5.85 17.52 -31.17
CA ALA A 252 -5.01 18.13 -32.20
C ALA A 252 -3.88 17.25 -32.78
N ARG A 253 -3.60 16.09 -32.18
CA ARG A 253 -2.47 15.23 -32.54
C ARG A 253 -2.86 13.86 -33.11
N MET A 254 -4.14 13.52 -33.08
CA MET A 254 -4.64 12.17 -33.42
C MET A 254 -4.32 11.69 -34.84
N SER A 255 -4.06 12.56 -35.79
CA SER A 255 -3.97 12.12 -37.20
C SER A 255 -2.53 11.79 -37.66
N LYS A 256 -1.51 12.28 -37.00
CA LYS A 256 -0.11 12.04 -37.42
C LYS A 256 0.71 11.21 -36.44
N GLU A 257 0.36 11.26 -35.15
CA GLU A 257 1.08 10.53 -34.09
C GLU A 257 0.48 9.15 -33.78
N LEU A 258 -0.73 8.83 -34.28
CA LEU A 258 -1.30 7.49 -34.19
C LEU A 258 -0.50 6.45 -35.00
N GLU A 259 0.11 6.83 -36.10
CA GLU A 259 1.01 5.95 -36.87
C GLU A 259 2.29 5.64 -36.08
N ASP A 260 2.83 6.62 -35.35
CA ASP A 260 4.02 6.45 -34.49
C ASP A 260 3.71 5.66 -33.20
N LEU A 261 2.48 5.77 -32.68
CA LEU A 261 2.01 5.02 -31.50
C LEU A 261 1.83 3.52 -31.77
N TRP A 262 1.51 3.15 -33.03
CA TRP A 262 1.27 1.76 -33.42
C TRP A 262 2.50 1.03 -33.97
N THR A 263 3.62 1.72 -34.09
CA THR A 263 4.89 1.09 -34.47
C THR A 263 5.79 1.00 -33.23
N PRO A 264 5.64 -0.04 -32.37
CA PRO A 264 6.52 -0.21 -31.25
C PRO A 264 7.95 -0.37 -31.75
N ALA A 265 8.89 0.30 -31.10
CA ALA A 265 10.32 0.05 -31.34
C ALA A 265 10.60 -1.45 -31.19
N PRO A 266 11.47 -2.05 -32.01
CA PRO A 266 11.81 -3.46 -31.87
C PRO A 266 12.23 -3.80 -30.45
N GLY A 267 11.47 -4.67 -29.76
CA GLY A 267 11.70 -5.06 -28.36
C GLY A 267 11.05 -4.14 -27.31
N ALA A 268 10.29 -3.11 -27.69
CA ALA A 268 9.48 -2.35 -26.74
C ALA A 268 8.28 -3.19 -26.28
N LEU A 269 8.10 -3.31 -24.96
CA LEU A 269 6.89 -3.89 -24.39
C LEU A 269 5.73 -2.92 -24.61
N THR A 270 4.63 -3.44 -25.12
CA THR A 270 3.38 -2.67 -25.22
C THR A 270 2.81 -2.58 -23.81
N THR A 271 2.94 -1.45 -23.17
CA THR A 271 2.41 -1.21 -21.82
C THR A 271 1.04 -0.54 -21.90
N ARG A 272 0.26 -0.70 -20.85
CA ARG A 272 -1.05 -0.11 -20.63
C ARG A 272 -1.01 0.63 -19.31
N SER A 273 -1.86 1.64 -19.14
CA SER A 273 -1.76 2.48 -17.96
C SER A 273 -3.10 2.96 -17.43
N PHE A 274 -3.09 3.40 -16.18
CA PHE A 274 -4.19 4.13 -15.55
C PHE A 274 -3.64 5.28 -14.70
N GLY A 275 -4.50 6.25 -14.36
CA GLY A 275 -4.17 7.44 -13.57
C GLY A 275 -4.36 8.74 -14.34
N ASP A 276 -4.03 9.87 -13.72
CA ASP A 276 -4.14 11.21 -14.31
C ASP A 276 -3.17 11.41 -15.48
N THR A 277 -3.46 12.42 -16.30
CA THR A 277 -2.57 12.82 -17.39
C THR A 277 -1.20 13.21 -16.86
N GLY A 278 -0.13 12.57 -17.37
CA GLY A 278 1.25 12.77 -16.94
C GLY A 278 1.59 12.17 -15.56
N ARG A 279 0.65 11.43 -14.93
CA ARG A 279 0.82 10.78 -13.63
C ARG A 279 0.18 9.39 -13.61
N SER A 280 0.41 8.64 -14.67
CA SER A 280 -0.12 7.29 -14.82
C SER A 280 0.92 6.25 -14.43
N ILE A 281 0.45 5.09 -14.03
CA ILE A 281 1.27 3.90 -13.80
C ILE A 281 0.93 2.85 -14.86
N ASP A 282 1.93 2.14 -15.35
CA ASP A 282 1.72 1.02 -16.26
C ASP A 282 1.15 -0.20 -15.51
N ILE A 283 0.30 -0.98 -16.18
CA ILE A 283 -0.32 -2.18 -15.57
C ILE A 283 0.72 -3.20 -15.15
N THR A 284 1.81 -3.35 -15.89
CA THR A 284 2.92 -4.25 -15.53
C THR A 284 3.58 -3.86 -14.20
N ASP A 285 3.75 -2.55 -13.97
CA ASP A 285 4.32 -2.02 -12.74
C ASP A 285 3.34 -2.16 -11.57
N PHE A 286 2.05 -1.90 -11.81
CA PHE A 286 1.01 -2.13 -10.82
C PHE A 286 0.89 -3.62 -10.47
N ALA A 287 0.90 -4.52 -11.46
CA ALA A 287 0.90 -5.96 -11.26
C ALA A 287 2.10 -6.42 -10.40
N ALA A 288 3.29 -5.88 -10.69
CA ALA A 288 4.48 -6.17 -9.89
C ALA A 288 4.32 -5.68 -8.44
N ALA A 289 3.75 -4.49 -8.23
CA ALA A 289 3.48 -3.96 -6.89
C ALA A 289 2.46 -4.82 -6.11
N VAL A 290 1.41 -5.34 -6.76
CA VAL A 290 0.43 -6.25 -6.15
C VAL A 290 1.07 -7.59 -5.81
N LYS A 291 1.84 -8.19 -6.73
CA LYS A 291 2.53 -9.48 -6.53
C LYS A 291 3.60 -9.44 -5.44
N ALA A 292 4.15 -8.27 -5.17
CA ALA A 292 5.17 -8.09 -4.12
C ALA A 292 4.59 -8.09 -2.70
N GLN A 293 3.26 -8.18 -2.54
CA GLN A 293 2.63 -8.22 -1.23
C GLN A 293 2.69 -9.62 -0.62
N ASN A 294 2.61 -9.71 0.72
CA ASN A 294 2.57 -10.97 1.46
C ASN A 294 1.16 -11.61 1.47
N TYR A 295 0.20 -10.97 0.80
CA TYR A 295 -1.17 -11.46 0.70
C TYR A 295 -1.59 -11.60 -0.76
N ARG A 296 -2.47 -12.54 -1.05
CA ARG A 296 -3.14 -12.66 -2.35
C ARG A 296 -4.36 -11.77 -2.39
N THR A 297 -4.56 -11.09 -3.51
CA THR A 297 -5.77 -10.31 -3.77
C THR A 297 -6.81 -11.23 -4.40
N ASP A 298 -8.00 -11.32 -3.83
CA ASP A 298 -9.08 -12.15 -4.35
C ASP A 298 -9.72 -11.52 -5.60
N TYR A 299 -9.86 -10.19 -5.61
CA TYR A 299 -10.35 -9.47 -6.77
C TYR A 299 -9.70 -8.10 -6.95
N LEU A 300 -9.52 -7.73 -8.20
CA LEU A 300 -9.21 -6.38 -8.65
C LEU A 300 -10.42 -5.80 -9.39
N LEU A 301 -10.85 -4.60 -9.03
CA LEU A 301 -11.88 -3.88 -9.76
C LEU A 301 -11.31 -2.57 -10.28
N PHE A 302 -11.47 -2.31 -11.57
CA PHE A 302 -11.14 -1.03 -12.18
C PHE A 302 -12.41 -0.22 -12.41
N ASP A 303 -12.65 0.74 -11.53
CA ASP A 303 -13.59 1.84 -11.75
C ASP A 303 -12.88 2.88 -12.64
N ALA A 304 -12.60 2.45 -13.87
CA ALA A 304 -11.78 3.14 -14.86
C ALA A 304 -12.12 2.68 -16.28
N CYS A 305 -12.00 3.58 -17.24
CA CYS A 305 -12.34 3.32 -18.64
C CYS A 305 -11.41 2.26 -19.27
N PHE A 306 -11.96 1.40 -20.15
CA PHE A 306 -11.22 0.52 -21.06
C PHE A 306 -10.29 -0.52 -20.40
N MET A 307 -10.44 -0.83 -19.13
CA MET A 307 -9.52 -1.74 -18.44
C MET A 307 -9.87 -3.23 -18.65
N ALA A 308 -11.03 -3.57 -19.23
CA ALA A 308 -11.37 -4.94 -19.60
C ALA A 308 -10.85 -5.30 -21.02
N ASN A 309 -9.57 -5.13 -21.25
CA ASN A 309 -8.90 -5.61 -22.45
C ASN A 309 -8.03 -6.83 -22.11
N ILE A 310 -7.84 -7.71 -23.09
CA ILE A 310 -7.18 -9.01 -22.87
C ILE A 310 -5.74 -8.86 -22.37
N GLU A 311 -5.06 -7.81 -22.79
CA GLU A 311 -3.68 -7.58 -22.42
C GLU A 311 -3.58 -7.16 -20.95
N THR A 312 -4.45 -6.27 -20.47
CA THR A 312 -4.53 -5.90 -19.05
C THR A 312 -4.85 -7.13 -18.20
N LEU A 313 -5.83 -7.94 -18.62
CA LEU A 313 -6.18 -9.18 -17.92
C LEU A 313 -5.01 -10.16 -17.89
N TYR A 314 -4.27 -10.30 -18.99
CA TYR A 314 -3.10 -11.17 -19.06
C TYR A 314 -2.00 -10.75 -18.09
N ASP A 315 -1.71 -9.45 -17.97
CA ASP A 315 -0.69 -8.94 -17.06
C ASP A 315 -1.09 -9.14 -15.57
N LEU A 316 -2.40 -9.14 -15.29
CA LEU A 316 -2.95 -9.30 -13.94
C LEU A 316 -3.26 -10.76 -13.55
N ARG A 317 -3.11 -11.74 -14.45
CA ARG A 317 -3.54 -13.13 -14.25
C ARG A 317 -2.94 -13.82 -13.01
N GLU A 318 -1.75 -13.39 -12.59
CA GLU A 318 -1.07 -13.94 -11.41
C GLU A 318 -1.26 -13.08 -10.15
N CYS A 319 -2.01 -11.98 -10.25
CA CYS A 319 -2.20 -11.02 -9.16
C CYS A 319 -3.45 -11.28 -8.33
N THR A 320 -4.48 -11.91 -8.94
CA THR A 320 -5.83 -11.96 -8.37
C THR A 320 -6.61 -13.14 -8.94
N ASP A 321 -7.69 -13.54 -8.26
CA ASP A 321 -8.61 -14.58 -8.76
C ASP A 321 -9.65 -14.02 -9.73
N TYR A 322 -10.04 -12.75 -9.58
CA TYR A 322 -11.07 -12.10 -10.39
C TYR A 322 -10.66 -10.68 -10.77
N VAL A 323 -11.03 -10.28 -11.99
CA VAL A 323 -10.93 -8.89 -12.44
C VAL A 323 -12.32 -8.40 -12.87
N ILE A 324 -12.76 -7.28 -12.30
CA ILE A 324 -13.95 -6.55 -12.72
C ILE A 324 -13.49 -5.27 -13.42
N ALA A 325 -13.92 -5.07 -14.66
CA ALA A 325 -13.53 -3.90 -15.45
C ALA A 325 -14.49 -3.63 -16.58
N ALA A 326 -14.49 -2.42 -17.13
CA ALA A 326 -15.28 -2.05 -18.29
C ALA A 326 -14.45 -2.16 -19.58
N PRO A 327 -15.01 -2.71 -20.67
CA PRO A 327 -14.37 -2.69 -21.99
C PRO A 327 -14.55 -1.34 -22.72
N CYS A 328 -15.35 -0.45 -22.17
CA CYS A 328 -15.67 0.87 -22.71
C CYS A 328 -15.42 1.97 -21.67
N GLU A 329 -15.82 3.19 -21.98
CA GLU A 329 -15.79 4.30 -21.02
C GLU A 329 -16.73 4.06 -19.84
N ILE A 330 -16.29 4.46 -18.65
CA ILE A 330 -17.12 4.62 -17.48
C ILE A 330 -17.34 6.13 -17.25
N MET A 331 -18.58 6.51 -16.97
CA MET A 331 -18.89 7.90 -16.65
C MET A 331 -18.19 8.35 -15.35
N GLY A 332 -18.06 9.65 -15.18
CA GLY A 332 -17.36 10.22 -14.02
C GLY A 332 -17.97 9.83 -12.67
N GLU A 333 -19.25 9.51 -12.62
CA GLU A 333 -19.95 8.99 -11.45
C GLU A 333 -19.36 7.66 -10.94
N GLY A 334 -18.76 6.89 -11.86
CA GLY A 334 -18.09 5.64 -11.53
C GLY A 334 -19.04 4.55 -11.02
N PHE A 335 -18.55 3.71 -10.13
CA PHE A 335 -19.34 2.65 -9.51
C PHE A 335 -20.38 3.20 -8.54
N PRO A 336 -21.60 2.64 -8.53
CA PRO A 336 -22.64 3.00 -7.54
C PRO A 336 -22.36 2.34 -6.18
N TYR A 337 -21.36 2.83 -5.45
CA TYR A 337 -20.83 2.16 -4.24
C TYR A 337 -21.91 1.89 -3.20
N GLU A 338 -22.84 2.81 -2.97
CA GLU A 338 -23.96 2.59 -2.04
C GLU A 338 -24.74 1.30 -2.36
N ARG A 339 -24.88 0.95 -3.64
CA ARG A 339 -25.61 -0.24 -4.11
C ARG A 339 -24.74 -1.47 -4.27
N ALA A 340 -23.46 -1.28 -4.56
CA ALA A 340 -22.51 -2.37 -4.78
C ALA A 340 -21.93 -2.92 -3.45
N MET A 341 -21.78 -2.06 -2.44
CA MET A 341 -21.20 -2.43 -1.14
C MET A 341 -21.85 -3.65 -0.48
N PRO A 342 -23.20 -3.83 -0.47
CA PRO A 342 -23.82 -5.02 0.11
C PRO A 342 -23.36 -6.34 -0.53
N TRP A 343 -22.88 -6.30 -1.76
CA TRP A 343 -22.42 -7.47 -2.50
C TRP A 343 -20.92 -7.74 -2.35
N PHE A 344 -20.15 -6.72 -2.02
CA PHE A 344 -18.76 -6.91 -1.57
C PHE A 344 -18.70 -7.51 -0.16
N PHE A 345 -19.73 -7.27 0.67
CA PHE A 345 -19.77 -7.67 2.08
C PHE A 345 -21.07 -8.43 2.38
N THR A 346 -21.18 -9.65 1.86
CA THR A 346 -22.31 -10.54 2.18
C THR A 346 -22.04 -11.32 3.47
N ASP A 347 -23.07 -11.91 4.06
CA ASP A 347 -22.98 -12.68 5.32
C ASP A 347 -22.25 -11.93 6.45
N GLY A 348 -22.64 -10.65 6.68
CA GLY A 348 -22.03 -9.83 7.72
C GLY A 348 -20.55 -9.51 7.48
N GLY A 349 -20.15 -9.39 6.24
CA GLY A 349 -18.79 -9.04 5.84
C GLY A 349 -17.87 -10.25 5.67
N LYS A 350 -18.38 -11.48 5.72
CA LYS A 350 -17.56 -12.69 5.65
C LYS A 350 -17.34 -13.19 4.23
N THR A 351 -18.28 -12.94 3.34
CA THR A 351 -18.24 -13.40 1.95
C THR A 351 -18.54 -12.24 0.98
N ARG A 352 -18.57 -12.51 -0.30
CA ARG A 352 -18.86 -11.56 -1.38
C ARG A 352 -19.53 -12.24 -2.56
N ASP A 353 -20.28 -11.48 -3.33
CA ASP A 353 -20.90 -11.90 -4.58
C ASP A 353 -20.52 -10.91 -5.69
N LEU A 354 -19.44 -11.21 -6.40
CA LEU A 354 -18.90 -10.32 -7.44
C LEU A 354 -19.82 -10.23 -8.67
N THR A 355 -20.66 -11.25 -8.91
CA THR A 355 -21.68 -11.20 -9.98
C THR A 355 -22.72 -10.13 -9.65
N LYS A 356 -23.17 -10.10 -8.39
CA LYS A 356 -24.11 -9.08 -7.91
C LYS A 356 -23.51 -7.67 -7.90
N VAL A 357 -22.20 -7.55 -7.66
CA VAL A 357 -21.49 -6.27 -7.82
C VAL A 357 -21.61 -5.76 -9.26
N CYS A 358 -21.40 -6.62 -10.25
CA CYS A 358 -21.58 -6.26 -11.67
C CYS A 358 -23.04 -5.96 -12.01
N GLU A 359 -24.00 -6.73 -11.47
CA GLU A 359 -25.43 -6.46 -11.64
C GLU A 359 -25.83 -5.10 -11.05
N ALA A 360 -25.27 -4.70 -9.89
CA ALA A 360 -25.54 -3.41 -9.28
C ALA A 360 -25.06 -2.25 -10.17
N PHE A 361 -23.88 -2.38 -10.77
CA PHE A 361 -23.36 -1.42 -11.74
C PHE A 361 -24.27 -1.32 -12.99
N TRP A 362 -24.57 -2.47 -13.60
CA TRP A 362 -25.39 -2.53 -14.79
C TRP A 362 -26.80 -1.94 -14.55
N ASN A 363 -27.46 -2.32 -13.45
CA ASN A 363 -28.77 -1.81 -13.07
C ASN A 363 -28.78 -0.29 -12.86
N PHE A 364 -27.71 0.25 -12.27
CA PHE A 364 -27.58 1.70 -12.09
C PHE A 364 -27.56 2.43 -13.43
N TYR A 365 -26.68 2.01 -14.34
CA TYR A 365 -26.54 2.68 -15.64
C TYR A 365 -27.72 2.45 -16.59
N MET A 366 -28.40 1.32 -16.50
CA MET A 366 -29.57 1.04 -17.33
C MET A 366 -30.86 1.72 -16.86
N ASN A 367 -31.01 1.91 -15.54
CA ASN A 367 -32.30 2.34 -15.00
C ASN A 367 -32.29 3.71 -14.32
N ASP A 368 -31.18 4.12 -13.74
CA ASP A 368 -31.12 5.27 -12.83
C ASP A 368 -30.15 6.37 -13.24
N ALA A 369 -29.10 6.03 -14.01
CA ALA A 369 -28.18 7.03 -14.51
C ALA A 369 -28.85 7.92 -15.57
N THR A 370 -28.59 9.23 -15.48
CA THR A 370 -29.14 10.23 -16.41
C THR A 370 -28.28 10.40 -17.66
N THR A 371 -27.10 9.78 -17.68
CA THR A 371 -26.11 9.97 -18.75
C THR A 371 -26.11 8.78 -19.72
N GLN A 372 -25.08 7.98 -19.71
CA GLN A 372 -24.89 6.93 -20.68
C GLN A 372 -24.90 5.55 -20.02
N SER A 373 -25.44 4.56 -20.73
CA SER A 373 -25.35 3.17 -20.30
C SER A 373 -23.90 2.71 -20.20
N GLY A 374 -23.57 2.05 -19.10
CA GLY A 374 -22.27 1.45 -18.87
C GLY A 374 -22.25 -0.03 -19.22
N CYS A 375 -21.07 -0.55 -19.43
CA CYS A 375 -20.80 -1.97 -19.64
C CYS A 375 -19.73 -2.42 -18.65
N ILE A 376 -19.89 -3.60 -18.05
CA ILE A 376 -18.95 -4.16 -17.10
C ILE A 376 -18.75 -5.65 -17.39
N SER A 377 -17.56 -6.15 -17.13
CA SER A 377 -17.24 -7.58 -17.22
C SER A 377 -16.62 -8.09 -15.91
N LEU A 378 -16.85 -9.36 -15.63
CA LEU A 378 -16.18 -10.13 -14.59
C LEU A 378 -15.37 -11.22 -15.27
N ALA A 379 -14.06 -11.13 -15.18
CA ALA A 379 -13.14 -12.13 -15.68
C ALA A 379 -12.64 -13.01 -14.52
N VAL A 380 -12.68 -14.33 -14.73
CA VAL A 380 -12.07 -15.31 -13.83
C VAL A 380 -10.64 -15.51 -14.30
N MET A 381 -9.70 -15.33 -13.39
CA MET A 381 -8.28 -15.48 -13.65
C MET A 381 -7.89 -16.90 -13.25
N SER A 382 -7.80 -17.79 -14.23
CA SER A 382 -7.30 -19.16 -14.03
C SER A 382 -5.87 -19.27 -14.55
N GLU A 383 -5.02 -20.01 -13.82
CA GLU A 383 -3.72 -20.42 -14.31
C GLU A 383 -3.85 -21.37 -15.52
#